data_c003c81b341d42e2c6a148e28dcba95a
#
_entry.id   c003c81b341d42e2c6a148e28dcba95a
#
_cell.length_a   1.000
_cell.length_b   1.000
_cell.length_c   1.000
_cell.angle_alpha   90.00
_cell.angle_beta   90.00
_cell.angle_gamma   90.00
#
_symmetry.space_group_name_H-M   'P 1'
#
loop_
_entity.id
_entity.type
_entity.pdbx_description
1 polymer ?
#
loop_
_entity_poly.entity_id
_entity_poly.type
_entity_poly.pdbx_seq_one_letter_code
_entity_poly.pdbx_strand_id
1 'polypeptide(L)'
;VVFVTRQDLYRQRAQFVLEFERGNIRRNSPEARQAKRIRDRELYYGRLMPFLYARCGGILGAFRVLLAKGIGLLRPMMREVSECDMRVTVNKSCALAAQTFMIAMAAEGYDTCPLEGFDSKRMKKLLKLPHGAGINMVVPCGMRDGEKGIWGERCRVPFDEVYHRL
;
A
#
# COMPACT_ATOMS: atom_id res chain seq x y z
N VAL A 1 -16.56 -5.11 -5.01
CA VAL A 1 -15.70 -4.51 -3.97
C VAL A 1 -14.83 -3.44 -4.58
N VAL A 2 -14.65 -2.31 -3.88
CA VAL A 2 -13.77 -1.21 -4.32
C VAL A 2 -12.64 -1.05 -3.31
N PHE A 3 -11.42 -1.17 -3.77
CA PHE A 3 -10.23 -1.01 -2.94
C PHE A 3 -9.77 0.45 -2.93
N VAL A 4 -9.87 1.07 -1.75
CA VAL A 4 -9.66 2.51 -1.56
C VAL A 4 -8.39 2.75 -0.75
N THR A 5 -7.52 3.61 -1.26
CA THR A 5 -6.35 4.09 -0.54
C THR A 5 -6.68 5.38 0.22
N ARG A 6 -6.27 5.48 1.47
CA ARG A 6 -6.51 6.62 2.36
C ARG A 6 -5.18 7.26 2.78
N GLN A 7 -4.41 7.71 1.78
CA GLN A 7 -3.14 8.40 2.02
C GLN A 7 -3.34 9.74 2.77
N ASP A 8 -4.52 10.33 2.68
CA ASP A 8 -4.94 11.50 3.44
C ASP A 8 -4.88 11.31 4.97
N LEU A 9 -5.04 10.08 5.43
CA LEU A 9 -5.02 9.72 6.85
C LEU A 9 -3.63 9.31 7.37
N TYR A 10 -2.55 9.59 6.65
CA TYR A 10 -1.22 9.07 6.96
C TYR A 10 -0.75 9.41 8.39
N ARG A 11 -1.03 10.63 8.89
CA ARG A 11 -0.65 11.04 10.25
C ARG A 11 -1.44 10.26 11.30
N GLN A 12 -2.75 10.18 11.11
CA GLN A 12 -3.64 9.45 12.02
C GLN A 12 -3.27 7.96 12.08
N ARG A 13 -2.96 7.36 10.93
CA ARG A 13 -2.56 5.95 10.88
C ARG A 13 -1.18 5.71 11.49
N ALA A 14 -0.22 6.60 11.27
CA ALA A 14 1.10 6.52 11.89
C ALA A 14 0.98 6.61 13.42
N GLN A 15 0.16 7.51 13.94
CA GLN A 15 -0.09 7.64 15.38
C GLN A 15 -0.77 6.39 15.95
N PHE A 16 -1.78 5.85 15.27
CA PHE A 16 -2.44 4.62 15.68
C PHE A 16 -1.46 3.45 15.80
N VAL A 17 -0.60 3.27 14.78
CA VAL A 17 0.42 2.21 14.80
C VAL A 17 1.45 2.44 15.90
N LEU A 18 1.84 3.69 16.17
CA LEU A 18 2.77 4.01 17.26
C LEU A 18 2.22 3.59 18.62
N GLU A 19 0.97 3.90 18.91
CA GLU A 19 0.32 3.50 20.17
C GLU A 19 0.19 1.97 20.30
N PHE A 20 -0.18 1.31 19.21
CA PHE A 20 -0.21 -0.15 19.17
C PHE A 20 1.17 -0.76 19.45
N GLU A 21 2.22 -0.26 18.80
CA GLU A 21 3.60 -0.72 18.97
C GLU A 21 4.13 -0.46 20.38
N ARG A 22 3.79 0.66 21.01
CA ARG A 22 4.13 0.92 22.41
C ARG A 22 3.55 -0.15 23.34
N GLY A 23 2.29 -0.51 23.15
CA GLY A 23 1.64 -1.58 23.90
C GLY A 23 2.26 -2.94 23.63
N ASN A 24 2.57 -3.23 22.37
CA ASN A 24 3.22 -4.47 21.96
C ASN A 24 4.63 -4.64 22.58
N ILE A 25 5.43 -3.58 22.55
CA ILE A 25 6.78 -3.58 23.15
C ILE A 25 6.73 -3.82 24.66
N ARG A 26 5.78 -3.17 25.35
CA ARG A 26 5.62 -3.37 26.81
C ARG A 26 5.27 -4.81 27.16
N ARG A 27 4.43 -5.48 26.36
CA ARG A 27 4.02 -6.87 26.61
C ARG A 27 5.07 -7.92 26.20
N ASN A 28 5.81 -7.65 25.10
CA ASN A 28 6.60 -8.69 24.44
C ASN A 28 8.12 -8.41 24.41
N SER A 29 8.60 -7.40 25.14
CA SER A 29 10.02 -7.07 25.15
C SER A 29 10.60 -7.11 26.56
N PRO A 30 11.86 -7.58 26.72
CA PRO A 30 12.56 -7.48 27.99
C PRO A 30 12.61 -6.04 28.49
N GLU A 31 12.39 -5.81 29.77
CA GLU A 31 12.27 -4.48 30.38
C GLU A 31 13.46 -3.57 30.04
N ALA A 32 14.67 -4.08 30.14
CA ALA A 32 15.91 -3.36 29.82
C ALA A 32 15.98 -2.82 28.37
N ARG A 33 15.19 -3.37 27.44
CA ARG A 33 15.17 -2.96 26.03
C ARG A 33 13.95 -2.14 25.64
N GLN A 34 12.92 -2.04 26.51
CA GLN A 34 11.65 -1.38 26.19
C GLN A 34 11.84 0.10 25.86
N ALA A 35 12.56 0.84 26.72
CA ALA A 35 12.78 2.27 26.54
C ALA A 35 13.45 2.60 25.19
N LYS A 36 14.47 1.84 24.80
CA LYS A 36 15.15 2.01 23.50
C LYS A 36 14.21 1.71 22.36
N ARG A 37 13.50 0.57 22.40
CA ARG A 37 12.57 0.16 21.32
C ARG A 37 11.43 1.17 21.15
N ILE A 38 10.87 1.69 22.24
CA ILE A 38 9.82 2.72 22.21
C ILE A 38 10.35 3.97 21.51
N ARG A 39 11.53 4.47 21.89
CA ARG A 39 12.16 5.63 21.26
C ARG A 39 12.38 5.44 19.76
N ASP A 40 12.83 4.25 19.35
CA ASP A 40 13.04 3.93 17.94
C ASP A 40 11.69 3.96 17.17
N ARG A 41 10.59 3.48 17.76
CA ARG A 41 9.25 3.54 17.17
C ARG A 41 8.68 4.96 17.14
N GLU A 42 8.95 5.76 18.16
CA GLU A 42 8.57 7.18 18.18
C GLU A 42 9.27 7.97 17.09
N LEU A 43 10.55 7.71 16.85
CA LEU A 43 11.27 8.32 15.74
C LEU A 43 10.68 7.86 14.38
N TYR A 44 10.42 6.58 14.25
CA TYR A 44 9.93 5.99 12.99
C TYR A 44 8.49 6.42 12.69
N TYR A 45 7.53 6.12 13.56
CA TYR A 45 6.12 6.41 13.32
C TYR A 45 5.71 7.84 13.66
N GLY A 46 6.38 8.47 14.64
CA GLY A 46 6.07 9.85 15.03
C GLY A 46 6.67 10.91 14.13
N ARG A 47 7.81 10.64 13.47
CA ARG A 47 8.51 11.63 12.65
C ARG A 47 8.76 11.16 11.23
N LEU A 48 9.44 10.03 11.04
CA LEU A 48 9.88 9.58 9.73
C LEU A 48 8.70 9.22 8.80
N MET A 49 7.75 8.43 9.26
CA MET A 49 6.58 8.06 8.47
C MET A 49 5.73 9.27 8.07
N PRO A 50 5.32 10.18 8.98
CA PRO A 50 4.64 11.40 8.60
C PRO A 50 5.40 12.25 7.59
N PHE A 51 6.71 12.36 7.72
CA PHE A 51 7.55 13.09 6.76
C PHE A 51 7.56 12.42 5.38
N LEU A 52 7.71 11.09 5.31
CA LEU A 52 7.73 10.36 4.04
C LEU A 52 6.39 10.42 3.29
N TYR A 53 5.27 10.35 4.00
CA TYR A 53 3.94 10.34 3.38
C TYR A 53 3.30 11.73 3.24
N ALA A 54 3.93 12.79 3.77
CA ALA A 54 3.48 14.16 3.56
C ALA A 54 3.53 14.55 2.08
N ARG A 55 2.55 15.38 1.66
CA ARG A 55 2.42 15.83 0.28
C ARG A 55 2.37 17.36 0.24
N CYS A 56 3.09 17.94 -0.70
CA CYS A 56 3.12 19.38 -0.93
C CYS A 56 3.40 19.68 -2.41
N GLY A 57 2.49 19.25 -3.30
CA GLY A 57 2.60 19.56 -4.73
C GLY A 57 3.91 19.11 -5.41
N GLY A 58 4.57 18.09 -4.87
CA GLY A 58 5.84 17.57 -5.40
C GLY A 58 7.10 18.18 -4.77
N ILE A 59 7.03 19.38 -4.18
CA ILE A 59 8.20 20.10 -3.61
C ILE A 59 8.87 19.28 -2.49
N LEU A 60 8.06 18.77 -1.56
CA LEU A 60 8.56 17.95 -0.47
C LEU A 60 9.16 16.62 -0.96
N GLY A 61 8.59 16.07 -2.03
CA GLY A 61 9.11 14.89 -2.71
C GLY A 61 10.49 15.14 -3.31
N ALA A 62 10.67 16.25 -4.03
CA ALA A 62 11.97 16.64 -4.59
C ALA A 62 13.04 16.83 -3.51
N PHE A 63 12.67 17.48 -2.40
CA PHE A 63 13.57 17.66 -1.26
C PHE A 63 14.00 16.30 -0.65
N ARG A 64 13.07 15.37 -0.45
CA ARG A 64 13.40 14.02 0.03
C ARG A 64 14.33 13.27 -0.91
N VAL A 65 14.11 13.36 -2.23
CA VAL A 65 14.99 12.74 -3.23
C VAL A 65 16.40 13.32 -3.15
N LEU A 66 16.54 14.64 -3.01
CA LEU A 66 17.84 15.27 -2.87
C LEU A 66 18.57 14.81 -1.60
N LEU A 67 17.88 14.78 -0.46
CA LEU A 67 18.41 14.23 0.79
C LEU A 67 18.84 12.76 0.65
N ALA A 68 17.99 11.93 0.04
CA ALA A 68 18.28 10.51 -0.15
C ALA A 68 19.50 10.30 -1.06
N LYS A 69 19.65 11.11 -2.12
CA LYS A 69 20.85 11.07 -2.97
C LYS A 69 22.10 11.45 -2.19
N GLY A 70 22.07 12.54 -1.41
CA GLY A 70 23.20 12.99 -0.59
C GLY A 70 23.63 11.95 0.46
N ILE A 71 22.67 11.41 1.22
CA ILE A 71 22.94 10.36 2.22
C ILE A 71 23.40 9.07 1.53
N GLY A 72 22.82 8.75 0.37
CA GLY A 72 23.15 7.55 -0.41
C GLY A 72 24.56 7.53 -1.02
N LEU A 73 25.29 8.64 -0.97
CA LEU A 73 26.73 8.67 -1.31
C LEU A 73 27.58 8.05 -0.20
N LEU A 74 27.12 8.11 1.05
CA LEU A 74 27.88 7.69 2.21
C LEU A 74 27.44 6.33 2.76
N ARG A 75 26.18 5.96 2.53
CA ARG A 75 25.61 4.69 3.04
C ARG A 75 24.43 4.20 2.19
N PRO A 76 24.13 2.89 2.15
CA PRO A 76 22.93 2.37 1.51
C PRO A 76 21.68 3.05 2.04
N MET A 77 20.83 3.55 1.12
CA MET A 77 19.59 4.24 1.45
C MET A 77 18.53 3.99 0.38
N MET A 78 17.28 3.94 0.81
CA MET A 78 16.13 3.91 -0.09
C MET A 78 16.09 5.22 -0.89
N ARG A 79 15.99 5.12 -2.21
CA ARG A 79 16.01 6.27 -3.13
C ARG A 79 14.63 6.66 -3.63
N GLU A 80 13.67 5.74 -3.59
CA GLU A 80 12.28 5.92 -4.02
C GLU A 80 11.47 6.60 -2.90
N VAL A 81 11.67 7.91 -2.75
CA VAL A 81 11.08 8.73 -1.66
C VAL A 81 10.32 9.96 -2.17
N SER A 82 10.11 10.08 -3.48
CA SER A 82 9.28 11.12 -4.06
C SER A 82 7.80 10.96 -3.65
N GLU A 83 6.99 12.00 -3.86
CA GLU A 83 5.54 11.87 -3.62
C GLU A 83 4.87 10.84 -4.55
N CYS A 84 5.40 10.66 -5.77
CA CYS A 84 4.96 9.63 -6.69
C CYS A 84 5.32 8.23 -6.19
N ASP A 85 6.54 8.03 -5.69
CA ASP A 85 6.98 6.74 -5.15
C ASP A 85 6.15 6.33 -3.94
N MET A 86 5.85 7.28 -3.05
CA MET A 86 4.98 7.02 -1.90
C MET A 86 3.56 6.65 -2.34
N ARG A 87 3.03 7.27 -3.38
CA ARG A 87 1.74 6.88 -3.97
C ARG A 87 1.80 5.45 -4.52
N VAL A 88 2.86 5.11 -5.24
CA VAL A 88 3.07 3.74 -5.74
C VAL A 88 3.12 2.75 -4.58
N THR A 89 3.86 3.05 -3.50
CA THR A 89 3.94 2.19 -2.31
C THR A 89 2.58 1.93 -1.67
N VAL A 90 1.75 2.97 -1.52
CA VAL A 90 0.39 2.84 -0.99
C VAL A 90 -0.49 1.97 -1.90
N ASN A 91 -0.38 2.13 -3.22
CA ASN A 91 -1.13 1.32 -4.17
C ASN A 91 -0.66 -0.15 -4.19
N LYS A 92 0.65 -0.41 -4.10
CA LYS A 92 1.17 -1.78 -3.96
C LYS A 92 0.61 -2.47 -2.72
N SER A 93 0.60 -1.80 -1.57
CA SER A 93 0.03 -2.35 -0.33
C SER A 93 -1.47 -2.62 -0.45
N CYS A 94 -2.21 -1.75 -1.14
CA CYS A 94 -3.63 -1.93 -1.39
C CYS A 94 -3.89 -3.10 -2.36
N ALA A 95 -3.06 -3.25 -3.39
CA ALA A 95 -3.15 -4.35 -4.36
C ALA A 95 -2.89 -5.72 -3.70
N LEU A 96 -2.00 -5.80 -2.70
CA LEU A 96 -1.82 -7.02 -1.91
C LEU A 96 -3.11 -7.43 -1.16
N ALA A 97 -3.84 -6.45 -0.60
CA ALA A 97 -5.12 -6.72 0.03
C ALA A 97 -6.18 -7.17 -1.00
N ALA A 98 -6.20 -6.57 -2.19
CA ALA A 98 -7.08 -6.97 -3.27
C ALA A 98 -6.76 -8.40 -3.77
N GLN A 99 -5.48 -8.74 -3.90
CA GLN A 99 -5.06 -10.10 -4.25
C GLN A 99 -5.47 -11.11 -3.19
N THR A 100 -5.29 -10.79 -1.91
CA THR A 100 -5.74 -11.66 -0.81
C THR A 100 -7.25 -11.87 -0.84
N PHE A 101 -8.02 -10.81 -1.11
CA PHE A 101 -9.46 -10.90 -1.29
C PHE A 101 -9.83 -11.85 -2.45
N MET A 102 -9.19 -11.70 -3.62
CA MET A 102 -9.47 -12.57 -4.77
C MET A 102 -9.15 -14.03 -4.49
N ILE A 103 -8.05 -14.32 -3.78
CA ILE A 103 -7.70 -15.70 -3.38
C ILE A 103 -8.73 -16.25 -2.40
N ALA A 104 -9.14 -15.47 -1.39
CA ALA A 104 -10.15 -15.88 -0.43
C ALA A 104 -11.51 -16.17 -1.11
N MET A 105 -11.93 -15.31 -2.04
CA MET A 105 -13.17 -15.51 -2.79
C MET A 105 -13.10 -16.76 -3.68
N ALA A 106 -11.96 -17.01 -4.30
CA ALA A 106 -11.77 -18.24 -5.08
C ALA A 106 -11.85 -19.50 -4.21
N ALA A 107 -11.34 -19.46 -2.98
CA ALA A 107 -11.47 -20.57 -2.02
C ALA A 107 -12.92 -20.81 -1.59
N GLU A 108 -13.76 -19.79 -1.56
CA GLU A 108 -15.20 -19.86 -1.29
C GLU A 108 -16.06 -20.16 -2.55
N GLY A 109 -15.43 -20.43 -3.69
CA GLY A 109 -16.12 -20.78 -4.94
C GLY A 109 -16.65 -19.59 -5.73
N TYR A 110 -16.21 -18.36 -5.44
CA TYR A 110 -16.57 -17.17 -6.19
C TYR A 110 -15.54 -16.84 -7.25
N ASP A 111 -16.01 -16.29 -8.35
CA ASP A 111 -15.15 -15.67 -9.38
C ASP A 111 -14.96 -14.18 -9.12
N THR A 112 -13.78 -13.67 -9.47
CA THR A 112 -13.42 -12.27 -9.33
C THR A 112 -12.71 -11.76 -10.58
N CYS A 113 -12.87 -10.47 -10.88
CA CYS A 113 -12.20 -9.82 -12.00
C CYS A 113 -11.65 -8.45 -11.57
N PRO A 114 -10.32 -8.25 -11.50
CA PRO A 114 -9.76 -6.95 -11.16
C PRO A 114 -9.91 -5.97 -12.34
N LEU A 115 -10.45 -4.79 -12.05
CA LEU A 115 -10.67 -3.72 -13.01
C LEU A 115 -9.89 -2.47 -12.58
N GLU A 116 -9.03 -1.96 -13.45
CA GLU A 116 -8.29 -0.70 -13.28
C GLU A 116 -8.74 0.38 -14.28
N GLY A 117 -9.34 -0.04 -15.42
CA GLY A 117 -9.83 0.83 -16.50
C GLY A 117 -11.19 1.45 -16.20
N PHE A 118 -11.27 2.40 -15.26
CA PHE A 118 -12.50 3.11 -14.91
C PHE A 118 -12.27 4.62 -14.72
N ASP A 119 -13.33 5.41 -14.82
CA ASP A 119 -13.29 6.84 -14.50
C ASP A 119 -13.25 7.04 -12.97
N SER A 120 -12.03 7.20 -12.44
CA SER A 120 -11.80 7.36 -11.02
C SER A 120 -12.47 8.62 -10.43
N LYS A 121 -12.66 9.69 -11.21
CA LYS A 121 -13.30 10.92 -10.77
C LYS A 121 -14.80 10.71 -10.55
N ARG A 122 -15.48 10.06 -11.50
CA ARG A 122 -16.90 9.70 -11.39
C ARG A 122 -17.13 8.70 -10.27
N MET A 123 -16.28 7.68 -10.17
CA MET A 123 -16.35 6.67 -9.11
C MET A 123 -16.20 7.28 -7.72
N LYS A 124 -15.23 8.17 -7.52
CA LYS A 124 -15.07 8.89 -6.24
C LYS A 124 -16.30 9.71 -5.87
N LYS A 125 -16.93 10.37 -6.84
CA LYS A 125 -18.17 11.13 -6.63
C LYS A 125 -19.33 10.21 -6.25
N LEU A 126 -19.51 9.11 -6.95
CA LEU A 126 -20.54 8.09 -6.66
C LEU A 126 -20.39 7.52 -5.25
N LEU A 127 -19.18 7.18 -4.85
CA LEU A 127 -18.86 6.62 -3.55
C LEU A 127 -18.71 7.66 -2.43
N LYS A 128 -18.89 8.95 -2.74
CA LYS A 128 -18.73 10.07 -1.80
C LYS A 128 -17.38 10.04 -1.07
N LEU A 129 -16.32 9.68 -1.76
CA LEU A 129 -14.99 9.58 -1.17
C LEU A 129 -14.39 10.97 -0.92
N PRO A 130 -13.65 11.16 0.18
CA PRO A 130 -12.98 12.43 0.45
C PRO A 130 -11.90 12.72 -0.60
N HIS A 131 -11.56 14.00 -0.75
CA HIS A 131 -10.64 14.49 -1.79
C HIS A 131 -9.27 13.75 -1.79
N GLY A 132 -8.73 13.44 -0.62
CA GLY A 132 -7.43 12.78 -0.48
C GLY A 132 -7.44 11.26 -0.68
N ALA A 133 -8.62 10.63 -0.80
CA ALA A 133 -8.73 9.20 -1.06
C ALA A 133 -8.39 8.87 -2.52
N GLY A 134 -7.78 7.70 -2.74
CA GLY A 134 -7.55 7.11 -4.06
C GLY A 134 -8.34 5.83 -4.23
N ILE A 135 -8.64 5.43 -5.47
CA ILE A 135 -9.14 4.09 -5.77
C ILE A 135 -7.99 3.34 -6.41
N ASN A 136 -7.67 2.17 -5.86
CA ASN A 136 -6.63 1.29 -6.40
C ASN A 136 -7.23 0.45 -7.55
N MET A 137 -8.27 -0.31 -7.25
CA MET A 137 -8.99 -1.13 -8.23
C MET A 137 -10.41 -1.41 -7.79
N VAL A 138 -11.23 -1.84 -8.74
CA VAL A 138 -12.58 -2.39 -8.50
C VAL A 138 -12.53 -3.88 -8.80
N VAL A 139 -13.05 -4.70 -7.91
CA VAL A 139 -13.09 -6.15 -8.07
C VAL A 139 -14.54 -6.60 -7.97
N PRO A 140 -15.28 -6.76 -9.08
CA PRO A 140 -16.51 -7.52 -9.11
C PRO A 140 -16.28 -8.91 -8.56
N CYS A 141 -17.25 -9.43 -7.82
CA CYS A 141 -17.22 -10.76 -7.24
C CYS A 141 -18.60 -11.37 -7.37
N GLY A 142 -18.68 -12.62 -7.81
CA GLY A 142 -19.93 -13.34 -7.97
C GLY A 142 -19.70 -14.76 -8.46
N MET A 143 -20.76 -15.53 -8.56
CA MET A 143 -20.73 -16.85 -9.20
C MET A 143 -20.95 -16.67 -10.70
N ARG A 144 -20.13 -17.33 -11.52
CA ARG A 144 -20.29 -17.28 -12.97
C ARG A 144 -21.54 -18.04 -13.42
N ASP A 145 -22.16 -17.56 -14.49
CA ASP A 145 -23.30 -18.22 -15.16
C ASP A 145 -22.77 -19.08 -16.31
N GLY A 146 -22.35 -20.32 -16.01
CA GLY A 146 -21.76 -21.23 -16.98
C GLY A 146 -20.53 -20.62 -17.67
N GLU A 147 -20.49 -20.70 -19.00
CA GLU A 147 -19.42 -20.18 -19.85
C GLU A 147 -19.68 -18.75 -20.37
N LYS A 148 -20.76 -18.08 -19.94
CA LYS A 148 -21.07 -16.72 -20.38
C LYS A 148 -19.99 -15.74 -19.98
N GLY A 149 -19.49 -14.98 -20.94
CA GLY A 149 -18.47 -13.95 -20.73
C GLY A 149 -17.03 -14.48 -20.63
N ILE A 150 -16.82 -15.79 -20.82
CA ILE A 150 -15.50 -16.39 -20.91
C ILE A 150 -15.12 -16.53 -22.36
N TRP A 151 -14.03 -15.86 -22.76
CA TRP A 151 -13.59 -15.79 -24.15
C TRP A 151 -12.27 -16.57 -24.33
N GLY A 152 -12.37 -17.90 -24.31
CA GLY A 152 -11.23 -18.76 -24.56
C GLY A 152 -10.44 -19.15 -23.31
N GLU A 153 -9.27 -19.73 -23.54
CA GLU A 153 -8.42 -20.29 -22.50
C GLU A 153 -7.64 -19.22 -21.72
N ARG A 154 -7.31 -19.56 -20.48
CA ARG A 154 -6.48 -18.70 -19.63
C ARG A 154 -5.04 -18.68 -20.13
N CYS A 155 -4.59 -17.56 -20.68
CA CYS A 155 -3.20 -17.37 -21.05
C CYS A 155 -2.34 -17.04 -19.83
N ARG A 156 -1.16 -17.64 -19.76
CA ARG A 156 -0.07 -17.32 -18.82
C ARG A 156 1.24 -17.28 -19.57
N VAL A 157 2.09 -16.32 -19.21
CA VAL A 157 3.49 -16.30 -19.68
C VAL A 157 4.18 -17.58 -19.17
N PRO A 158 5.01 -18.24 -19.97
CA PRO A 158 5.77 -19.41 -19.54
C PRO A 158 6.56 -19.15 -18.26
N PHE A 159 6.63 -20.17 -17.38
CA PHE A 159 7.21 -20.00 -16.04
C PHE A 159 8.70 -19.61 -16.09
N ASP A 160 9.44 -20.12 -17.02
CA ASP A 160 10.87 -19.85 -17.26
C ASP A 160 11.17 -18.43 -17.75
N GLU A 161 10.16 -17.75 -18.32
CA GLU A 161 10.30 -16.34 -18.69
C GLU A 161 10.09 -15.36 -17.50
N VAL A 162 9.41 -15.81 -16.45
CA VAL A 162 9.04 -14.96 -15.31
C VAL A 162 9.74 -15.34 -14.02
N TYR A 163 10.33 -16.53 -13.95
CA TYR A 163 11.03 -17.02 -12.77
C TYR A 163 12.46 -17.44 -13.11
N HIS A 164 13.43 -16.79 -12.51
CA HIS A 164 14.84 -17.12 -12.63
C HIS A 164 15.38 -17.48 -11.26
N ARG A 165 15.96 -18.69 -11.15
CA ARG A 165 16.68 -19.11 -9.95
C ARG A 165 18.12 -18.60 -10.05
N LEU A 166 18.55 -17.78 -9.07
CA LEU A 166 19.92 -17.28 -8.93
C LEU A 166 20.78 -18.29 -8.16
#